data_3f2390c1386dff55d9053f9214ab8695
#
_entry.id   3f2390c1386dff55d9053f9214ab8695
#
_cell.length_a   1.000
_cell.length_b   1.000
_cell.length_c   1.000
_cell.angle_alpha   90.00
_cell.angle_beta   90.00
_cell.angle_gamma   90.00
#
_symmetry.space_group_name_H-M   'P 1'
#
loop_
_entity.id
_entity.type
_entity.pdbx_description
1 polymer ?
#
loop_
_entity_poly.entity_id
_entity_poly.type
_entity_poly.pdbx_seq_one_letter_code
_entity_poly.pdbx_strand_id
1 'polypeptide(L)'
;VKELKDSEFTVKDIKKGSRTRKAPIPFTTSTLQQEASKALNFSTQKTMRIAQQLYEGVDIKGRGTIGLITYLRTDSTRVSETAEVQVKEFIESKYGDSYMAKEINSKKSNKKIQDAHEAIRPTDVNLMPEEVKDQLPRDLFRLYQLIWRRFVASRMENSVYETTNVKVNAGKYIFNASTSKLDFDGFMKVYTDSDNEKV
;
A
#
# COMPACT_ATOMS: atom_id res chain seq x y z
N VAL A 1 -18.81 36.90 12.56
CA VAL A 1 -19.58 36.05 13.51
C VAL A 1 -20.91 36.73 13.89
N LYS A 2 -20.93 38.04 14.13
CA LYS A 2 -22.19 38.75 14.49
C LYS A 2 -23.22 38.70 13.35
N GLU A 3 -22.81 38.90 12.10
CA GLU A 3 -23.67 38.88 10.90
C GLU A 3 -24.29 37.50 10.58
N LEU A 4 -23.74 36.39 11.12
CA LEU A 4 -24.22 35.07 10.87
C LEU A 4 -25.21 34.53 11.91
N LYS A 5 -25.34 35.20 13.07
CA LYS A 5 -26.23 34.78 14.15
C LYS A 5 -27.72 34.82 13.74
N ASP A 6 -28.06 35.80 12.89
CA ASP A 6 -29.43 36.06 12.45
C ASP A 6 -29.64 35.60 10.99
N SER A 7 -28.66 34.92 10.38
CA SER A 7 -28.76 34.45 9.00
C SER A 7 -29.43 33.08 8.93
N GLU A 8 -30.36 32.97 8.00
CA GLU A 8 -30.91 31.65 7.65
C GLU A 8 -29.89 30.83 6.87
N PHE A 9 -29.68 29.57 7.27
CA PHE A 9 -28.79 28.64 6.60
C PHE A 9 -29.58 27.74 5.66
N THR A 10 -29.36 27.91 4.36
CA THR A 10 -30.05 27.10 3.33
C THR A 10 -29.09 26.33 2.49
N VAL A 11 -29.40 25.04 2.24
CA VAL A 11 -28.60 24.20 1.34
C VAL A 11 -28.78 24.68 -0.08
N LYS A 12 -27.70 25.18 -0.69
CA LYS A 12 -27.68 25.66 -2.07
C LYS A 12 -27.51 24.58 -3.09
N ASP A 13 -26.60 23.63 -2.80
CA ASP A 13 -26.18 22.59 -3.74
C ASP A 13 -25.63 21.38 -3.00
N ILE A 14 -25.91 20.18 -3.49
CA ILE A 14 -25.35 18.91 -3.02
C ILE A 14 -24.79 18.19 -4.22
N LYS A 15 -23.47 17.98 -4.24
CA LYS A 15 -22.81 17.19 -5.29
C LYS A 15 -22.28 15.90 -4.71
N LYS A 16 -22.76 14.79 -5.24
CA LYS A 16 -22.22 13.45 -5.00
C LYS A 16 -21.22 13.09 -6.09
N GLY A 17 -20.15 12.40 -5.73
CA GLY A 17 -19.13 11.95 -6.65
C GLY A 17 -18.39 10.73 -6.10
N SER A 18 -17.37 10.32 -6.81
CA SER A 18 -16.49 9.23 -6.40
C SER A 18 -15.03 9.69 -6.47
N ARG A 19 -14.23 9.22 -5.52
CA ARG A 19 -12.77 9.42 -5.50
C ARG A 19 -12.07 8.08 -5.37
N THR A 20 -11.17 7.80 -6.28
CA THR A 20 -10.34 6.60 -6.26
C THR A 20 -8.99 6.91 -5.61
N ARG A 21 -8.55 6.06 -4.68
CA ARG A 21 -7.19 6.02 -4.17
C ARG A 21 -6.47 4.85 -4.82
N LYS A 22 -5.39 5.17 -5.53
CA LYS A 22 -4.62 4.18 -6.29
C LYS A 22 -3.83 3.27 -5.38
N ALA A 23 -3.81 1.98 -5.71
CA ALA A 23 -2.92 1.01 -5.10
C ALA A 23 -1.45 1.43 -5.25
N PRO A 24 -0.61 1.17 -4.23
CA PRO A 24 0.80 1.53 -4.27
C PRO A 24 1.55 0.66 -5.30
N ILE A 25 2.71 1.14 -5.75
CA ILE A 25 3.65 0.34 -6.54
C ILE A 25 4.56 -0.48 -5.62
N PRO A 26 5.18 -1.58 -6.12
CA PRO A 26 6.16 -2.34 -5.34
C PRO A 26 7.35 -1.49 -4.89
N PHE A 27 8.07 -1.94 -3.87
CA PHE A 27 9.22 -1.22 -3.35
C PHE A 27 10.43 -1.25 -4.28
N THR A 28 11.06 -0.08 -4.39
CA THR A 28 12.47 0.08 -4.75
C THR A 28 13.28 0.29 -3.46
N THR A 29 14.61 0.29 -3.53
CA THR A 29 15.45 0.58 -2.37
C THR A 29 15.07 1.88 -1.67
N SER A 30 14.92 2.97 -2.44
CA SER A 30 14.61 4.28 -1.88
C SER A 30 13.23 4.36 -1.24
N THR A 31 12.22 3.75 -1.86
CA THR A 31 10.85 3.76 -1.31
C THR A 31 10.70 2.84 -0.10
N LEU A 32 11.44 1.71 -0.05
CA LEU A 32 11.50 0.86 1.14
C LEU A 32 12.12 1.60 2.32
N GLN A 33 13.23 2.31 2.12
CA GLN A 33 13.87 3.10 3.17
C GLN A 33 12.95 4.19 3.73
N GLN A 34 12.25 4.91 2.85
CA GLN A 34 11.30 5.95 3.26
C GLN A 34 10.13 5.38 4.07
N GLU A 35 9.54 4.29 3.60
CA GLU A 35 8.40 3.69 4.27
C GLU A 35 8.79 3.00 5.58
N ALA A 36 9.93 2.32 5.63
CA ALA A 36 10.47 1.74 6.86
C ALA A 36 10.79 2.80 7.92
N SER A 37 11.24 3.99 7.48
CA SER A 37 11.45 5.12 8.40
C SER A 37 10.13 5.61 8.98
N LYS A 38 9.09 5.77 8.17
CA LYS A 38 7.77 6.25 8.61
C LYS A 38 7.05 5.23 9.50
N ALA A 39 6.89 4.00 8.99
CA ALA A 39 6.05 2.98 9.61
C ALA A 39 6.74 2.22 10.75
N LEU A 40 8.06 2.02 10.66
CA LEU A 40 8.82 1.19 11.58
C LEU A 40 9.77 1.98 12.47
N ASN A 41 9.99 3.25 12.16
CA ASN A 41 11.01 4.10 12.78
C ASN A 41 12.44 3.51 12.63
N PHE A 42 12.73 2.94 11.45
CA PHE A 42 14.04 2.40 11.13
C PHE A 42 14.90 3.44 10.40
N SER A 43 16.17 3.55 10.78
CA SER A 43 17.13 4.31 9.98
C SER A 43 17.39 3.60 8.65
N THR A 44 17.85 4.35 7.65
CA THR A 44 18.26 3.80 6.34
C THR A 44 19.26 2.66 6.49
N GLN A 45 20.27 2.84 7.34
CA GLN A 45 21.29 1.81 7.59
C GLN A 45 20.69 0.54 8.21
N LYS A 46 19.81 0.71 9.22
CA LYS A 46 19.10 -0.41 9.86
C LYS A 46 18.23 -1.16 8.86
N THR A 47 17.46 -0.43 8.04
CA THR A 47 16.60 -1.00 7.00
C THR A 47 17.41 -1.87 6.04
N MET A 48 18.53 -1.35 5.52
CA MET A 48 19.35 -2.09 4.57
C MET A 48 20.04 -3.31 5.18
N ARG A 49 20.48 -3.22 6.44
CA ARG A 49 21.07 -4.37 7.14
C ARG A 49 20.04 -5.50 7.33
N ILE A 50 18.81 -5.16 7.74
CA ILE A 50 17.74 -6.14 7.94
C ILE A 50 17.30 -6.72 6.59
N ALA A 51 17.17 -5.89 5.56
CA ALA A 51 16.83 -6.35 4.21
C ALA A 51 17.90 -7.31 3.66
N GLN A 52 19.19 -7.06 3.94
CA GLN A 52 20.29 -7.97 3.56
C GLN A 52 20.12 -9.34 4.23
N GLN A 53 19.79 -9.39 5.51
CA GLN A 53 19.54 -10.67 6.21
C GLN A 53 18.34 -11.42 5.64
N LEU A 54 17.24 -10.71 5.33
CA LEU A 54 16.08 -11.33 4.69
C LEU A 54 16.37 -11.88 3.29
N TYR A 55 17.27 -11.23 2.56
CA TYR A 55 17.70 -11.66 1.23
C TYR A 55 18.67 -12.84 1.28
N GLU A 56 19.71 -12.79 2.12
CA GLU A 56 20.74 -13.83 2.23
C GLU A 56 20.19 -15.14 2.76
N GLY A 57 19.19 -15.07 3.63
CA GLY A 57 18.48 -16.23 4.13
C GLY A 57 18.30 -16.21 5.64
N VAL A 58 17.19 -16.75 6.04
CA VAL A 58 16.82 -16.99 7.45
C VAL A 58 16.28 -18.42 7.59
N ASP A 59 16.48 -18.99 8.76
CA ASP A 59 15.99 -20.34 9.04
C ASP A 59 14.48 -20.34 9.25
N ILE A 60 13.77 -21.06 8.41
CA ILE A 60 12.32 -21.25 8.50
C ILE A 60 12.04 -22.73 8.74
N LYS A 61 11.30 -23.02 9.80
CA LYS A 61 10.94 -24.38 10.18
C LYS A 61 10.29 -25.15 9.04
N GLY A 62 10.84 -26.29 8.70
CA GLY A 62 10.36 -27.12 7.60
C GLY A 62 10.81 -26.71 6.20
N ARG A 63 11.50 -25.55 6.06
CA ARG A 63 12.00 -25.05 4.78
C ARG A 63 13.51 -24.84 4.75
N GLY A 64 14.20 -24.93 5.92
CA GLY A 64 15.64 -24.64 6.03
C GLY A 64 15.94 -23.15 5.90
N THR A 65 17.18 -22.82 5.54
CA THR A 65 17.63 -21.44 5.34
C THR A 65 17.22 -20.96 3.96
N ILE A 66 16.30 -20.00 3.89
CA ILE A 66 15.77 -19.45 2.63
C ILE A 66 15.77 -17.93 2.63
N GLY A 67 16.05 -17.33 1.47
CA GLY A 67 15.86 -15.89 1.24
C GLY A 67 14.39 -15.55 1.14
N LEU A 68 13.93 -14.63 1.98
CA LEU A 68 12.52 -14.25 2.05
C LEU A 68 12.12 -13.15 1.08
N ILE A 69 13.10 -12.37 0.58
CA ILE A 69 12.86 -11.27 -0.36
C ILE A 69 13.80 -11.33 -1.56
N THR A 70 13.41 -10.68 -2.64
CA THR A 70 14.25 -10.46 -3.82
C THR A 70 15.38 -9.48 -3.52
N TYR A 71 16.30 -9.31 -4.46
CA TYR A 71 17.47 -8.45 -4.30
C TYR A 71 17.09 -7.03 -3.90
N LEU A 72 17.72 -6.53 -2.84
CA LEU A 72 17.31 -5.31 -2.13
C LEU A 72 17.87 -4.01 -2.73
N ARG A 73 18.86 -4.08 -3.61
CA ARG A 73 19.45 -2.90 -4.27
C ARG A 73 18.92 -2.77 -5.68
N THR A 74 17.79 -2.12 -5.82
CA THR A 74 17.09 -1.95 -7.09
C THR A 74 16.30 -0.65 -7.13
N ASP A 75 16.21 -0.05 -8.29
CA ASP A 75 15.32 1.06 -8.62
C ASP A 75 14.14 0.60 -9.50
N SER A 76 14.11 -0.70 -9.85
CA SER A 76 13.07 -1.32 -10.63
C SER A 76 11.79 -1.54 -9.82
N THR A 77 10.65 -1.36 -10.50
CA THR A 77 9.32 -1.73 -10.00
C THR A 77 8.73 -2.91 -10.76
N ARG A 78 9.54 -3.54 -11.65
CA ARG A 78 9.15 -4.71 -12.43
C ARG A 78 8.93 -5.92 -11.53
N VAL A 79 8.02 -6.76 -11.91
CA VAL A 79 7.76 -8.06 -11.28
C VAL A 79 7.82 -9.13 -12.37
N SER A 80 8.41 -10.28 -12.07
CA SER A 80 8.48 -11.39 -13.03
C SER A 80 7.09 -11.96 -13.31
N GLU A 81 6.94 -12.56 -14.49
CA GLU A 81 5.66 -13.19 -14.89
C GLU A 81 5.22 -14.28 -13.90
N THR A 82 6.17 -15.09 -13.43
CA THR A 82 5.87 -16.12 -12.42
C THR A 82 5.31 -15.54 -11.14
N ALA A 83 5.90 -14.44 -10.64
CA ALA A 83 5.42 -13.80 -9.42
C ALA A 83 4.07 -13.07 -9.64
N GLU A 84 3.82 -12.55 -10.85
CA GLU A 84 2.52 -11.97 -11.21
C GLU A 84 1.41 -13.03 -11.17
N VAL A 85 1.67 -14.24 -11.68
CA VAL A 85 0.71 -15.35 -11.63
C VAL A 85 0.44 -15.75 -10.18
N GLN A 86 1.50 -15.98 -9.41
CA GLN A 86 1.38 -16.40 -8.01
C GLN A 86 0.61 -15.41 -7.14
N VAL A 87 0.88 -14.11 -7.28
CA VAL A 87 0.18 -13.10 -6.47
C VAL A 87 -1.29 -12.94 -6.88
N LYS A 88 -1.61 -13.11 -8.16
CA LYS A 88 -2.99 -13.10 -8.64
C LYS A 88 -3.79 -14.27 -8.07
N GLU A 89 -3.26 -15.48 -8.16
CA GLU A 89 -3.86 -16.68 -7.56
C GLU A 89 -4.04 -16.53 -6.05
N PHE A 90 -3.05 -15.95 -5.37
CA PHE A 90 -3.13 -15.66 -3.95
C PHE A 90 -4.26 -14.67 -3.62
N ILE A 91 -4.36 -13.55 -4.34
CA ILE A 91 -5.39 -12.53 -4.10
C ILE A 91 -6.78 -13.12 -4.37
N GLU A 92 -6.95 -13.82 -5.49
CA GLU A 92 -8.20 -14.47 -5.88
C GLU A 92 -8.67 -15.45 -4.80
N SER A 93 -7.79 -16.34 -4.35
CA SER A 93 -8.12 -17.36 -3.36
C SER A 93 -8.40 -16.79 -1.97
N LYS A 94 -7.69 -15.72 -1.56
CA LYS A 94 -7.73 -15.17 -0.20
C LYS A 94 -8.78 -14.06 -0.02
N TYR A 95 -8.96 -13.23 -1.06
CA TYR A 95 -9.79 -12.01 -0.99
C TYR A 95 -10.92 -12.00 -2.02
N GLY A 96 -10.84 -12.81 -3.07
CA GLY A 96 -11.80 -12.90 -4.15
C GLY A 96 -11.48 -11.97 -5.33
N ASP A 97 -12.12 -12.23 -6.48
CA ASP A 97 -11.88 -11.57 -7.78
C ASP A 97 -12.03 -10.05 -7.73
N SER A 98 -12.95 -9.54 -6.92
CA SER A 98 -13.19 -8.09 -6.79
C SER A 98 -12.00 -7.31 -6.27
N TYR A 99 -11.08 -8.00 -5.57
CA TYR A 99 -9.86 -7.39 -5.04
C TYR A 99 -8.67 -7.46 -6.01
N MET A 100 -8.79 -8.17 -7.11
CA MET A 100 -7.74 -8.29 -8.10
C MET A 100 -7.70 -7.03 -8.97
N ALA A 101 -6.51 -6.42 -9.11
CA ALA A 101 -6.34 -5.22 -9.92
C ALA A 101 -6.70 -5.48 -11.38
N LYS A 102 -7.62 -4.70 -11.93
CA LYS A 102 -7.93 -4.69 -13.36
C LYS A 102 -6.82 -4.05 -14.18
N GLU A 103 -6.20 -3.01 -13.59
CA GLU A 103 -5.05 -2.32 -14.16
C GLU A 103 -3.97 -2.16 -13.09
N ILE A 104 -2.76 -2.65 -13.40
CA ILE A 104 -1.63 -2.53 -12.47
C ILE A 104 -1.04 -1.13 -12.59
N ASN A 105 -0.95 -0.44 -11.46
CA ASN A 105 -0.27 0.84 -11.40
C ASN A 105 1.23 0.65 -11.65
N SER A 106 1.77 1.31 -12.66
CA SER A 106 3.21 1.31 -12.98
C SER A 106 3.71 2.74 -13.12
N LYS A 107 4.99 2.97 -12.78
CA LYS A 107 5.64 4.20 -13.23
C LYS A 107 5.81 4.10 -14.73
N LYS A 108 5.31 5.09 -15.49
CA LYS A 108 5.66 5.23 -16.90
C LYS A 108 7.17 5.46 -16.99
N SER A 109 7.92 4.43 -17.32
CA SER A 109 9.34 4.54 -17.65
C SER A 109 9.46 4.91 -19.11
N ASN A 110 9.96 6.11 -19.40
CA ASN A 110 10.31 6.51 -20.78
C ASN A 110 11.64 5.89 -21.25
N LYS A 111 12.27 5.06 -20.46
CA LYS A 111 13.50 4.35 -20.83
C LYS A 111 13.18 2.89 -21.10
N LYS A 112 13.47 2.44 -22.32
CA LYS A 112 13.67 1.03 -22.65
C LYS A 112 14.98 0.56 -21.96
N ILE A 113 15.01 0.54 -20.66
CA ILE A 113 16.09 -0.08 -19.89
C ILE A 113 15.62 -1.51 -19.72
N GLN A 114 16.37 -2.43 -20.32
CA GLN A 114 16.29 -3.84 -20.05
C GLN A 114 16.84 -4.05 -18.62
N ASP A 115 16.01 -3.70 -17.63
CA ASP A 115 16.36 -3.80 -16.24
C ASP A 115 16.30 -5.28 -15.85
N ALA A 116 17.47 -5.86 -15.60
CA ALA A 116 17.59 -7.25 -15.17
C ALA A 116 17.02 -7.47 -13.76
N HIS A 117 16.85 -6.39 -12.98
CA HIS A 117 16.40 -6.46 -11.61
C HIS A 117 14.87 -6.36 -11.49
N GLU A 118 14.36 -6.99 -10.46
CA GLU A 118 12.97 -6.86 -10.04
C GLU A 118 12.83 -5.84 -8.90
N ALA A 119 11.55 -5.51 -8.58
CA ALA A 119 11.19 -4.82 -7.36
C ALA A 119 11.52 -5.65 -6.12
N ILE A 120 11.63 -5.01 -4.97
CA ILE A 120 11.74 -5.69 -3.68
C ILE A 120 10.38 -6.28 -3.33
N ARG A 121 10.30 -7.59 -3.27
CA ARG A 121 9.09 -8.36 -2.98
C ARG A 121 9.40 -9.65 -2.21
N PRO A 122 8.42 -10.33 -1.60
CA PRO A 122 8.63 -11.67 -1.08
C PRO A 122 9.00 -12.64 -2.20
N THR A 123 9.87 -13.60 -1.94
CA THR A 123 10.22 -14.68 -2.86
C THR A 123 9.06 -15.64 -3.07
N ASP A 124 8.28 -15.87 -2.01
CA ASP A 124 7.06 -16.68 -2.00
C ASP A 124 5.93 -15.89 -1.33
N VAL A 125 4.93 -15.48 -2.11
CA VAL A 125 3.77 -14.72 -1.60
C VAL A 125 2.90 -15.55 -0.66
N ASN A 126 2.91 -16.88 -0.80
CA ASN A 126 2.15 -17.80 0.05
C ASN A 126 2.75 -17.93 1.45
N LEU A 127 4.02 -17.57 1.64
CA LEU A 127 4.61 -17.51 2.98
C LEU A 127 4.16 -16.22 3.68
N MET A 128 2.97 -16.28 4.27
CA MET A 128 2.37 -15.13 4.92
C MET A 128 3.16 -14.67 6.15
N PRO A 129 3.16 -13.37 6.49
CA PRO A 129 3.85 -12.87 7.68
C PRO A 129 3.45 -13.59 8.96
N GLU A 130 2.19 -13.96 9.10
CA GLU A 130 1.65 -14.67 10.26
C GLU A 130 2.33 -16.02 10.51
N GLU A 131 2.75 -16.70 9.44
CA GLU A 131 3.40 -18.02 9.52
C GLU A 131 4.85 -17.94 10.00
N VAL A 132 5.51 -16.82 9.76
CA VAL A 132 6.92 -16.61 10.13
C VAL A 132 7.12 -15.73 11.36
N LYS A 133 6.03 -15.23 11.95
CA LYS A 133 6.06 -14.28 13.06
C LYS A 133 6.90 -14.75 14.25
N ASP A 134 6.69 -16.01 14.64
CA ASP A 134 7.37 -16.58 15.82
C ASP A 134 8.74 -17.22 15.46
N GLN A 135 9.13 -17.15 14.19
CA GLN A 135 10.37 -17.71 13.68
C GLN A 135 11.42 -16.63 13.38
N LEU A 136 10.99 -15.38 13.28
CA LEU A 136 11.86 -14.25 12.96
C LEU A 136 12.07 -13.34 14.16
N PRO A 137 13.29 -12.79 14.34
CA PRO A 137 13.49 -11.64 15.21
C PRO A 137 12.52 -10.50 14.86
N ARG A 138 12.05 -9.79 15.87
CA ARG A 138 11.02 -8.74 15.73
C ARG A 138 11.24 -7.77 14.59
N ASP A 139 12.46 -7.28 14.40
CA ASP A 139 12.75 -6.28 13.37
C ASP A 139 12.76 -6.90 11.97
N LEU A 140 13.24 -8.14 11.81
CA LEU A 140 13.17 -8.89 10.56
C LEU A 140 11.70 -9.14 10.17
N PHE A 141 10.89 -9.61 11.12
CA PHE A 141 9.46 -9.82 10.92
C PHE A 141 8.76 -8.55 10.45
N ARG A 142 8.98 -7.42 11.15
CA ARG A 142 8.33 -6.14 10.80
C ARG A 142 8.69 -5.66 9.40
N LEU A 143 9.96 -5.80 8.98
CA LEU A 143 10.37 -5.40 7.65
C LEU A 143 9.82 -6.38 6.58
N TYR A 144 9.85 -7.69 6.85
CA TYR A 144 9.24 -8.68 5.96
C TYR A 144 7.74 -8.42 5.77
N GLN A 145 7.00 -8.20 6.85
CA GLN A 145 5.57 -7.88 6.82
C GLN A 145 5.28 -6.62 5.98
N LEU A 146 6.10 -5.57 6.13
CA LEU A 146 5.97 -4.34 5.35
C LEU A 146 6.16 -4.60 3.85
N ILE A 147 7.19 -5.36 3.47
CA ILE A 147 7.50 -5.72 2.09
C ILE A 147 6.39 -6.59 1.50
N TRP A 148 5.95 -7.61 2.24
CA TRP A 148 4.92 -8.54 1.82
C TRP A 148 3.59 -7.82 1.57
N ARG A 149 3.12 -7.03 2.55
CA ARG A 149 1.88 -6.26 2.44
C ARG A 149 1.90 -5.28 1.27
N ARG A 150 3.02 -4.57 1.08
CA ARG A 150 3.20 -3.65 -0.05
C ARG A 150 3.12 -4.34 -1.38
N PHE A 151 3.73 -5.50 -1.52
CA PHE A 151 3.73 -6.29 -2.75
C PHE A 151 2.31 -6.76 -3.09
N VAL A 152 1.61 -7.40 -2.15
CA VAL A 152 0.22 -7.85 -2.36
C VAL A 152 -0.68 -6.67 -2.71
N ALA A 153 -0.64 -5.59 -1.93
CA ALA A 153 -1.41 -4.38 -2.17
C ALA A 153 -1.17 -3.78 -3.57
N SER A 154 0.04 -3.89 -4.08
CA SER A 154 0.40 -3.36 -5.42
C SER A 154 -0.27 -4.10 -6.57
N ARG A 155 -0.87 -5.26 -6.32
CA ARG A 155 -1.61 -6.11 -7.27
C ARG A 155 -3.09 -6.18 -6.96
N MET A 156 -3.54 -5.44 -5.93
CA MET A 156 -4.95 -5.33 -5.57
C MET A 156 -5.61 -4.13 -6.25
N GLU A 157 -6.94 -4.20 -6.35
CA GLU A 157 -7.76 -3.13 -6.91
C GLU A 157 -7.67 -1.86 -6.05
N ASN A 158 -7.87 -0.73 -6.68
CA ASN A 158 -7.88 0.57 -6.04
C ASN A 158 -9.01 0.68 -5.00
N SER A 159 -8.81 1.47 -3.96
CA SER A 159 -9.91 1.79 -3.04
C SER A 159 -10.79 2.92 -3.58
N VAL A 160 -12.08 2.85 -3.28
CA VAL A 160 -13.09 3.80 -3.78
C VAL A 160 -13.79 4.46 -2.60
N TYR A 161 -13.97 5.77 -2.71
CA TYR A 161 -14.69 6.59 -1.74
C TYR A 161 -15.85 7.30 -2.44
N GLU A 162 -17.03 7.23 -1.85
CA GLU A 162 -18.12 8.17 -2.15
C GLU A 162 -17.80 9.53 -1.52
N THR A 163 -17.98 10.59 -2.29
CA THR A 163 -17.78 11.97 -1.81
C THR A 163 -19.08 12.75 -1.89
N THR A 164 -19.36 13.52 -0.86
CA THR A 164 -20.49 14.45 -0.85
C THR A 164 -19.98 15.86 -0.51
N ASN A 165 -20.21 16.79 -1.42
CA ASN A 165 -19.89 18.18 -1.25
C ASN A 165 -21.20 18.98 -1.13
N VAL A 166 -21.35 19.73 -0.05
CA VAL A 166 -22.54 20.52 0.25
C VAL A 166 -22.14 21.99 0.27
N LYS A 167 -22.92 22.83 -0.44
CA LYS A 167 -22.84 24.27 -0.35
C LYS A 167 -24.04 24.80 0.42
N VAL A 168 -23.75 25.58 1.44
CA VAL A 168 -24.76 26.21 2.31
C VAL A 168 -24.63 27.71 2.22
N ASN A 169 -25.72 28.39 1.88
CA ASN A 169 -25.81 29.85 1.94
C ASN A 169 -26.17 30.30 3.35
N ALA A 170 -25.53 31.39 3.80
CA ALA A 170 -25.89 32.11 5.03
C ALA A 170 -25.75 33.61 4.76
N GLY A 171 -26.85 34.29 4.41
CA GLY A 171 -26.84 35.66 3.94
C GLY A 171 -25.96 35.83 2.69
N LYS A 172 -24.94 36.69 2.77
CA LYS A 172 -23.96 36.91 1.68
C LYS A 172 -22.83 35.89 1.61
N TYR A 173 -22.74 34.94 2.55
CA TYR A 173 -21.66 33.96 2.67
C TYR A 173 -22.06 32.60 2.12
N ILE A 174 -21.07 31.87 1.59
CA ILE A 174 -21.23 30.46 1.15
C ILE A 174 -20.27 29.60 1.95
N PHE A 175 -20.82 28.63 2.65
CA PHE A 175 -20.05 27.60 3.35
C PHE A 175 -19.95 26.35 2.48
N ASN A 176 -18.76 25.73 2.45
CA ASN A 176 -18.55 24.47 1.78
C ASN A 176 -18.22 23.42 2.84
N ALA A 177 -18.97 22.33 2.86
CA ALA A 177 -18.73 21.14 3.67
C ALA A 177 -18.47 19.96 2.74
N SER A 178 -17.47 19.17 3.05
CA SER A 178 -17.15 17.97 2.27
C SER A 178 -17.01 16.79 3.19
N THR A 179 -17.57 15.66 2.78
CA THR A 179 -17.38 14.37 3.46
C THR A 179 -17.03 13.30 2.45
N SER A 180 -16.33 12.24 2.92
CA SER A 180 -16.05 11.06 2.11
C SER A 180 -16.27 9.81 2.95
N LYS A 181 -16.93 8.83 2.36
CA LYS A 181 -17.20 7.51 2.95
C LYS A 181 -16.48 6.46 2.13
N LEU A 182 -15.78 5.52 2.79
CA LEU A 182 -15.20 4.38 2.11
C LEU A 182 -16.32 3.49 1.56
N ASP A 183 -16.30 3.26 0.25
CA ASP A 183 -17.24 2.40 -0.46
C ASP A 183 -16.63 1.02 -0.72
N PHE A 184 -15.39 1.01 -1.23
CA PHE A 184 -14.62 -0.21 -1.43
C PHE A 184 -13.19 -0.03 -0.92
N ASP A 185 -12.74 -0.93 -0.02
CA ASP A 185 -11.44 -0.82 0.62
C ASP A 185 -10.27 -1.21 -0.31
N GLY A 186 -10.47 -2.12 -1.27
CA GLY A 186 -9.46 -2.52 -2.24
C GLY A 186 -8.13 -2.91 -1.56
N PHE A 187 -7.02 -2.35 -2.04
CA PHE A 187 -5.69 -2.61 -1.48
C PHE A 187 -5.54 -2.26 0.00
N MET A 188 -6.38 -1.37 0.52
CA MET A 188 -6.35 -0.98 1.94
C MET A 188 -6.74 -2.12 2.87
N LYS A 189 -7.32 -3.20 2.35
CA LYS A 189 -7.56 -4.46 3.08
C LYS A 189 -6.27 -5.04 3.67
N VAL A 190 -5.14 -4.84 2.99
CA VAL A 190 -3.83 -5.43 3.33
C VAL A 190 -2.83 -4.36 3.76
N TYR A 191 -2.92 -3.16 3.17
CA TYR A 191 -1.92 -2.13 3.33
C TYR A 191 -2.57 -0.76 3.57
N THR A 192 -2.39 -0.23 4.77
CA THR A 192 -2.75 1.15 5.13
C THR A 192 -1.48 1.96 5.36
N ASP A 193 -1.46 3.21 4.93
CA ASP A 193 -0.34 4.09 5.25
C ASP A 193 -0.31 4.37 6.76
N SER A 194 0.89 4.44 7.31
CA SER A 194 1.12 4.73 8.74
C SER A 194 0.51 6.05 9.24
N ASP A 195 0.08 6.91 8.32
CA ASP A 195 -0.58 8.19 8.66
C ASP A 195 -2.08 8.04 9.00
N ASN A 196 -2.68 6.87 8.78
CA ASN A 196 -4.10 6.62 9.08
C ASN A 196 -4.34 5.91 10.43
N GLU A 197 -3.31 5.50 11.16
CA GLU A 197 -3.43 4.89 12.49
C GLU A 197 -3.44 5.92 13.63
N LYS A 198 -3.49 7.21 13.29
CA LYS A 198 -3.70 8.30 14.27
C LYS A 198 -5.08 8.89 14.08
N VAL A 199 -6.08 8.15 14.49
CA VAL A 199 -7.41 8.66 14.87
C VAL A 199 -7.79 8.09 16.21
#